data_d2787d5d8ef3a6e7facab2ffebd9f4d3
#
_entry.id   d2787d5d8ef3a6e7facab2ffebd9f4d3
#
_cell.length_a   1.000
_cell.length_b   1.000
_cell.length_c   1.000
_cell.angle_alpha   90.00
_cell.angle_beta   90.00
_cell.angle_gamma   90.00
#
_symmetry.space_group_name_H-M   'P 1'
#
loop_
_entity.id
_entity.type
_entity.pdbx_description
1 polymer ?
#
loop_
_entity_poly.entity_id
_entity_poly.type
_entity_poly.pdbx_seq_one_letter_code
_entity_poly.pdbx_strand_id
1 'polypeptide(L)'
;MSLIHDIQAAAITQTTDVPTLLRMCKLLAARISHQQLREWVDHELNGYPDLDSLPDYRKLRVDSYGSFHGAFRTAARLQIPVSVLPEEFHERFRHAYMGSSISVYEALLSGDTSGSVIEQWPLPLALQYASKLTPDMQCISAWKEIPIGAVVRLMDSVKTRILGFVIDLELEAPNAGDTPIGSQSPLSTEKMTQIFNTNITGNVGNISNSGENFTQNSSILGNWDSLEKQLTRLGLVPADFKEMRAELDQAAAQGEKEKSAVASTWIGRLIPKAIEGASGVGIETVATGVAKAIAAYLGLPGA
;
A
#
# COMPACT_ATOMS: atom_id res chain seq x y z
N MET A 1 14.26 17.66 26.37
CA MET A 1 13.91 16.29 25.88
C MET A 1 14.03 16.32 24.38
N SER A 2 14.50 15.23 23.78
CA SER A 2 14.62 15.14 22.33
C SER A 2 13.24 15.10 21.69
N LEU A 3 13.04 15.76 20.53
CA LEU A 3 11.79 15.72 19.78
C LEU A 3 11.39 14.28 19.42
N ILE A 4 12.36 13.39 19.20
CA ILE A 4 12.10 11.96 18.95
C ILE A 4 11.38 11.33 20.14
N HIS A 5 11.88 11.52 21.36
CA HIS A 5 11.25 10.99 22.58
C HIS A 5 9.84 11.58 22.81
N ASP A 6 9.65 12.87 22.51
CA ASP A 6 8.34 13.51 22.61
C ASP A 6 7.34 12.89 21.61
N ILE A 7 7.78 12.59 20.38
CA ILE A 7 6.95 11.92 19.37
C ILE A 7 6.63 10.47 19.79
N GLN A 8 7.60 9.73 20.31
CA GLN A 8 7.38 8.36 20.82
C GLN A 8 6.35 8.36 21.95
N ALA A 9 6.52 9.22 22.94
CA ALA A 9 5.57 9.38 24.05
C ALA A 9 4.16 9.75 23.55
N ALA A 10 4.06 10.67 22.58
CA ALA A 10 2.80 11.10 21.99
C ALA A 10 2.14 9.96 21.19
N ALA A 11 2.92 9.15 20.44
CA ALA A 11 2.40 8.06 19.63
C ALA A 11 1.76 6.93 20.46
N ILE A 12 2.31 6.62 21.64
CA ILE A 12 1.78 5.58 22.54
C ILE A 12 0.65 6.09 23.45
N THR A 13 0.49 7.42 23.57
CA THR A 13 -0.51 8.02 24.43
C THR A 13 -1.87 8.04 23.72
N GLN A 14 -2.90 7.47 24.34
CA GLN A 14 -4.25 7.42 23.76
C GLN A 14 -4.89 8.79 23.58
N THR A 15 -4.62 9.74 24.48
CA THR A 15 -5.20 11.08 24.47
C THR A 15 -4.56 12.03 23.46
N THR A 16 -3.41 11.67 22.87
CA THR A 16 -2.80 12.49 21.82
C THR A 16 -3.53 12.28 20.50
N ASP A 17 -4.07 13.37 19.95
CA ASP A 17 -4.69 13.37 18.64
C ASP A 17 -3.65 13.16 17.53
N VAL A 18 -4.08 12.53 16.43
CA VAL A 18 -3.19 12.21 15.30
C VAL A 18 -2.71 13.46 14.57
N PRO A 19 -3.51 14.52 14.39
CA PRO A 19 -3.04 15.79 13.83
C PRO A 19 -1.90 16.43 14.62
N THR A 20 -1.96 16.41 15.95
CA THR A 20 -0.87 16.93 16.81
C THR A 20 0.40 16.12 16.62
N LEU A 21 0.30 14.79 16.63
CA LEU A 21 1.44 13.90 16.37
C LEU A 21 2.07 14.15 14.99
N LEU A 22 1.26 14.34 13.95
CA LEU A 22 1.73 14.68 12.60
C LEU A 22 2.44 16.05 12.55
N ARG A 23 1.95 17.06 13.29
CA ARG A 23 2.64 18.36 13.37
C ARG A 23 4.02 18.23 14.02
N MET A 24 4.18 17.37 15.02
CA MET A 24 5.48 17.05 15.60
C MET A 24 6.39 16.36 14.57
N CYS A 25 5.86 15.43 13.78
CA CYS A 25 6.57 14.81 12.67
C CYS A 25 6.96 15.81 11.56
N LYS A 26 6.13 16.82 11.28
CA LYS A 26 6.48 17.91 10.36
C LYS A 26 7.71 18.69 10.81
N LEU A 27 7.78 18.97 12.11
CA LEU A 27 8.96 19.63 12.71
C LEU A 27 10.19 18.71 12.60
N LEU A 28 10.03 17.41 12.89
CA LEU A 28 11.11 16.43 12.75
C LEU A 28 11.60 16.36 11.29
N ALA A 29 10.69 16.27 10.31
CA ALA A 29 11.02 16.24 8.89
C ALA A 29 11.86 17.46 8.45
N ALA A 30 11.57 18.64 9.01
CA ALA A 30 12.36 19.85 8.76
C ALA A 30 13.75 19.79 9.40
N ARG A 31 13.90 19.21 10.60
CA ARG A 31 15.19 19.05 11.29
C ARG A 31 16.12 18.06 10.58
N ILE A 32 15.56 16.95 10.09
CA ILE A 32 16.34 15.93 9.38
C ILE A 32 16.46 16.18 7.88
N SER A 33 15.89 17.28 7.37
CA SER A 33 15.89 17.67 5.95
C SER A 33 15.35 16.57 5.02
N HIS A 34 14.27 15.85 5.44
CA HIS A 34 13.71 14.73 4.69
C HIS A 34 12.39 15.10 3.99
N GLN A 35 12.49 15.30 2.66
CA GLN A 35 11.41 15.84 1.85
C GLN A 35 10.19 14.86 1.76
N GLN A 36 10.43 13.55 1.56
CA GLN A 36 9.35 12.57 1.44
C GLN A 36 8.51 12.47 2.73
N LEU A 37 9.14 12.51 3.91
CA LEU A 37 8.41 12.55 5.18
C LEU A 37 7.57 13.82 5.29
N ARG A 38 8.11 14.96 4.86
CA ARG A 38 7.38 16.23 4.87
C ARG A 38 6.16 16.19 3.97
N GLU A 39 6.30 15.68 2.75
CA GLU A 39 5.19 15.53 1.79
C GLU A 39 4.11 14.58 2.31
N TRP A 40 4.51 13.43 2.85
CA TRP A 40 3.58 12.50 3.45
C TRP A 40 2.80 13.12 4.62
N VAL A 41 3.49 13.81 5.54
CA VAL A 41 2.84 14.51 6.66
C VAL A 41 1.89 15.61 6.15
N ASP A 42 2.28 16.33 5.10
CA ASP A 42 1.42 17.36 4.51
C ASP A 42 0.17 16.75 3.87
N HIS A 43 0.26 15.60 3.19
CA HIS A 43 -0.89 14.88 2.66
C HIS A 43 -1.79 14.33 3.77
N GLU A 44 -1.23 13.80 4.84
CA GLU A 44 -2.00 13.33 5.99
C GLU A 44 -2.80 14.48 6.66
N LEU A 45 -2.17 15.65 6.82
CA LEU A 45 -2.78 16.82 7.47
C LEU A 45 -3.79 17.54 6.58
N ASN A 46 -3.58 17.62 5.26
CA ASN A 46 -4.37 18.43 4.35
C ASN A 46 -5.29 17.61 3.42
N GLY A 47 -5.08 16.31 3.34
CA GLY A 47 -5.72 15.40 2.38
C GLY A 47 -4.84 15.16 1.16
N TYR A 48 -5.18 14.11 0.42
CA TYR A 48 -4.49 13.67 -0.79
C TYR A 48 -5.10 14.30 -2.02
N PRO A 49 -4.31 14.82 -2.98
CA PRO A 49 -4.82 15.56 -4.13
C PRO A 49 -5.56 14.67 -5.14
N ASP A 50 -5.18 13.40 -5.22
CA ASP A 50 -5.75 12.42 -6.15
C ASP A 50 -5.74 11.01 -5.54
N LEU A 51 -6.40 10.06 -6.23
CA LEU A 51 -6.52 8.68 -5.77
C LEU A 51 -5.23 7.88 -5.99
N ASP A 52 -4.38 8.28 -6.93
CA ASP A 52 -3.15 7.59 -7.27
C ASP A 52 -2.07 7.84 -6.21
N SER A 53 -2.07 9.03 -5.61
CA SER A 53 -1.19 9.39 -4.50
C SER A 53 -1.59 8.76 -3.16
N LEU A 54 -2.76 8.11 -3.10
CA LEU A 54 -3.31 7.57 -1.85
C LEU A 54 -2.59 6.28 -1.45
N PRO A 55 -2.00 6.21 -0.25
CA PRO A 55 -1.36 4.99 0.23
C PRO A 55 -2.38 3.87 0.49
N ASP A 56 -1.92 2.62 0.42
CA ASP A 56 -2.80 1.45 0.48
C ASP A 56 -3.58 1.33 1.80
N TYR A 57 -3.01 1.79 2.93
CA TYR A 57 -3.73 1.77 4.21
C TYR A 57 -4.93 2.74 4.26
N ARG A 58 -5.08 3.62 3.27
CA ARG A 58 -6.24 4.51 3.09
C ARG A 58 -7.25 4.01 2.06
N LYS A 59 -6.99 2.84 1.44
CA LYS A 59 -7.90 2.16 0.51
C LYS A 59 -8.57 1.01 1.25
N LEU A 60 -9.88 1.05 1.36
CA LEU A 60 -10.66 0.05 2.10
C LEU A 60 -11.63 -0.65 1.16
N ARG A 61 -11.61 -1.99 1.15
CA ARG A 61 -12.67 -2.74 0.48
C ARG A 61 -13.98 -2.60 1.24
N VAL A 62 -15.05 -2.24 0.52
CA VAL A 62 -16.36 -1.94 1.09
C VAL A 62 -17.48 -2.57 0.28
N ASP A 63 -18.62 -2.77 0.93
CA ASP A 63 -19.87 -3.15 0.28
C ASP A 63 -20.71 -1.90 -0.02
N SER A 64 -21.54 -2.03 -1.07
CA SER A 64 -22.50 -1.02 -1.46
C SER A 64 -23.91 -1.46 -1.13
N TYR A 65 -24.73 -0.52 -0.74
CA TYR A 65 -26.14 -0.71 -0.42
C TYR A 65 -27.00 0.35 -1.10
N GLY A 66 -28.28 0.12 -1.19
CA GLY A 66 -29.22 1.08 -1.74
C GLY A 66 -30.61 0.99 -1.15
N SER A 67 -31.35 2.07 -1.31
CA SER A 67 -32.78 2.16 -1.01
C SER A 67 -33.58 2.03 -2.31
N PHE A 68 -34.51 1.10 -2.32
CA PHE A 68 -35.32 0.75 -3.49
C PHE A 68 -36.81 0.94 -3.18
N HIS A 69 -37.51 1.58 -4.10
CA HIS A 69 -38.94 1.84 -3.97
C HIS A 69 -39.67 1.33 -5.19
N GLY A 70 -40.77 0.62 -4.94
CA GLY A 70 -41.71 0.12 -5.93
C GLY A 70 -43.15 0.44 -5.55
N ALA A 71 -44.12 0.05 -6.39
CA ALA A 71 -45.53 0.36 -6.19
C ALA A 71 -46.14 -0.25 -4.91
N PHE A 72 -45.63 -1.42 -4.49
CA PHE A 72 -46.21 -2.18 -3.37
C PHE A 72 -45.18 -2.58 -2.29
N ARG A 73 -43.91 -2.29 -2.50
CA ARG A 73 -42.84 -2.64 -1.55
C ARG A 73 -41.69 -1.66 -1.59
N THR A 74 -40.94 -1.60 -0.50
CA THR A 74 -39.71 -0.83 -0.36
C THR A 74 -38.66 -1.71 0.28
N ALA A 75 -37.38 -1.46 -0.05
CA ALA A 75 -36.22 -2.05 0.60
C ALA A 75 -35.25 -0.92 0.99
N ALA A 76 -35.13 -0.64 2.28
CA ALA A 76 -34.37 0.49 2.77
C ALA A 76 -32.83 0.27 2.71
N ARG A 77 -32.37 -1.00 2.72
CA ARG A 77 -30.94 -1.35 2.69
C ARG A 77 -30.78 -2.69 1.99
N LEU A 78 -30.71 -2.66 0.67
CA LEU A 78 -30.43 -3.84 -0.15
C LEU A 78 -28.98 -3.78 -0.62
N GLN A 79 -28.24 -4.87 -0.46
CA GLN A 79 -26.87 -4.95 -0.94
C GLN A 79 -26.83 -4.88 -2.48
N ILE A 80 -25.93 -4.05 -3.02
CA ILE A 80 -25.72 -3.87 -4.44
C ILE A 80 -24.39 -4.53 -4.80
N PRO A 81 -24.40 -5.71 -5.48
CA PRO A 81 -23.18 -6.32 -5.96
C PRO A 81 -22.50 -5.41 -7.00
N VAL A 82 -21.20 -5.31 -6.96
CA VAL A 82 -20.43 -4.49 -7.92
C VAL A 82 -20.64 -4.94 -9.37
N SER A 83 -21.01 -6.21 -9.57
CA SER A 83 -21.28 -6.79 -10.90
C SER A 83 -22.48 -6.17 -11.64
N VAL A 84 -23.31 -5.36 -10.98
CA VAL A 84 -24.37 -4.59 -11.66
C VAL A 84 -23.81 -3.42 -12.48
N LEU A 85 -22.61 -2.98 -12.14
CA LEU A 85 -21.88 -1.92 -12.84
C LEU A 85 -21.04 -2.48 -13.99
N PRO A 86 -20.74 -1.70 -15.03
CA PRO A 86 -19.68 -2.00 -15.99
C PRO A 86 -18.33 -2.25 -15.32
N GLU A 87 -17.49 -3.08 -15.91
CA GLU A 87 -16.20 -3.51 -15.35
C GLU A 87 -15.27 -2.34 -15.00
N GLU A 88 -15.30 -1.29 -15.80
CA GLU A 88 -14.53 -0.04 -15.60
C GLU A 88 -14.81 0.67 -14.27
N PHE A 89 -15.98 0.42 -13.66
CA PHE A 89 -16.33 0.97 -12.36
C PHE A 89 -16.04 0.03 -11.19
N HIS A 90 -15.73 -1.24 -11.44
CA HIS A 90 -15.62 -2.25 -10.38
C HIS A 90 -14.61 -1.87 -9.31
N GLU A 91 -13.41 -1.44 -9.71
CA GLU A 91 -12.34 -1.07 -8.77
C GLU A 91 -12.77 0.11 -7.89
N ARG A 92 -13.31 1.16 -8.51
CA ARG A 92 -13.76 2.36 -7.80
C ARG A 92 -14.87 2.08 -6.80
N PHE A 93 -15.80 1.17 -7.12
CA PHE A 93 -16.96 0.90 -6.27
C PHE A 93 -16.74 -0.26 -5.27
N ARG A 94 -15.69 -1.08 -5.47
CA ARG A 94 -15.23 -2.04 -4.46
C ARG A 94 -14.47 -1.40 -3.31
N HIS A 95 -13.93 -0.20 -3.52
CA HIS A 95 -13.10 0.46 -2.53
C HIS A 95 -13.68 1.83 -2.13
N ALA A 96 -13.54 2.14 -0.85
CA ALA A 96 -13.60 3.50 -0.34
C ALA A 96 -12.18 4.06 -0.29
N TYR A 97 -12.03 5.27 -0.78
CA TYR A 97 -10.75 5.98 -0.85
C TYR A 97 -10.75 7.10 0.18
N MET A 98 -10.05 6.88 1.28
CA MET A 98 -10.04 7.78 2.45
C MET A 98 -9.07 8.96 2.23
N GLY A 99 -9.33 9.79 1.21
CA GLY A 99 -8.44 10.87 0.75
C GLY A 99 -8.51 12.17 1.56
N SER A 100 -9.52 12.36 2.41
CA SER A 100 -9.63 13.57 3.24
C SER A 100 -8.51 13.68 4.28
N SER A 101 -8.35 14.89 4.84
CA SER A 101 -7.40 15.12 5.93
C SER A 101 -7.70 14.23 7.14
N ILE A 102 -6.66 13.86 7.89
CA ILE A 102 -6.80 12.99 9.06
C ILE A 102 -7.74 13.57 10.12
N SER A 103 -7.78 14.89 10.26
CA SER A 103 -8.65 15.60 11.21
C SER A 103 -10.14 15.43 10.88
N VAL A 104 -10.53 15.26 9.62
CA VAL A 104 -11.91 14.96 9.25
C VAL A 104 -12.32 13.58 9.78
N TYR A 105 -11.45 12.59 9.61
CA TYR A 105 -11.71 11.23 10.12
C TYR A 105 -11.70 11.18 11.65
N GLU A 106 -10.82 11.92 12.32
CA GLU A 106 -10.80 11.99 13.77
C GLU A 106 -12.07 12.65 14.34
N ALA A 107 -12.58 13.70 13.68
CA ALA A 107 -13.84 14.32 14.03
C ALA A 107 -15.03 13.34 13.94
N LEU A 108 -15.02 12.40 12.99
CA LEU A 108 -16.03 11.34 12.88
C LEU A 108 -16.03 10.40 14.09
N LEU A 109 -14.87 10.20 14.74
CA LEU A 109 -14.75 9.38 15.96
C LEU A 109 -15.24 10.09 17.22
N SER A 110 -15.33 11.41 17.20
CA SER A 110 -15.79 12.23 18.34
C SER A 110 -17.31 12.39 18.40
N GLY A 111 -18.03 11.98 17.33
CA GLY A 111 -19.48 12.03 17.22
C GLY A 111 -20.17 10.75 17.73
N ASP A 112 -21.50 10.65 17.50
CA ASP A 112 -22.24 9.41 17.73
C ASP A 112 -21.81 8.36 16.69
N THR A 113 -20.92 7.45 17.14
CA THR A 113 -20.21 6.49 16.28
C THR A 113 -20.93 5.16 16.14
N SER A 114 -22.23 5.11 16.40
CA SER A 114 -23.03 3.90 16.22
C SER A 114 -23.27 3.62 14.74
N GLY A 115 -22.29 3.04 14.02
CA GLY A 115 -22.58 2.56 12.70
C GLY A 115 -21.46 2.70 11.66
N SER A 116 -21.75 3.36 10.57
CA SER A 116 -20.90 3.47 9.39
C SER A 116 -20.95 4.88 8.82
N VAL A 117 -19.85 5.30 8.24
CA VAL A 117 -19.80 6.47 7.35
C VAL A 117 -20.25 6.04 5.98
N ILE A 118 -21.06 6.85 5.31
CA ILE A 118 -21.58 6.54 3.98
C ILE A 118 -20.94 7.46 2.92
N GLU A 119 -20.55 6.88 1.79
CA GLU A 119 -20.13 7.57 0.58
C GLU A 119 -21.19 7.35 -0.49
N GLN A 120 -21.95 8.40 -0.82
CA GLN A 120 -23.07 8.33 -1.76
C GLN A 120 -22.57 8.01 -3.19
N TRP A 121 -23.30 7.15 -3.90
CA TRP A 121 -23.12 6.97 -5.33
C TRP A 121 -23.68 8.19 -6.08
N PRO A 122 -23.09 8.53 -7.24
CA PRO A 122 -23.76 9.43 -8.16
C PRO A 122 -25.14 8.90 -8.54
N LEU A 123 -26.16 9.73 -8.36
CA LEU A 123 -27.57 9.32 -8.60
C LEU A 123 -27.81 8.73 -10.00
N PRO A 124 -27.20 9.27 -11.08
CA PRO A 124 -27.35 8.66 -12.42
C PRO A 124 -26.90 7.20 -12.48
N LEU A 125 -25.80 6.85 -11.80
CA LEU A 125 -25.33 5.47 -11.75
C LEU A 125 -26.27 4.56 -10.94
N ALA A 126 -26.79 5.06 -9.83
CA ALA A 126 -27.78 4.33 -9.03
C ALA A 126 -29.05 4.02 -9.84
N LEU A 127 -29.59 5.01 -10.54
CA LEU A 127 -30.77 4.85 -11.39
C LEU A 127 -30.53 3.93 -12.59
N GLN A 128 -29.39 4.06 -13.25
CA GLN A 128 -29.09 3.34 -14.49
C GLN A 128 -28.70 1.87 -14.25
N TYR A 129 -27.95 1.59 -13.19
CA TYR A 129 -27.37 0.26 -12.96
C TYR A 129 -27.96 -0.45 -11.76
N ALA A 130 -28.07 0.18 -10.60
CA ALA A 130 -28.58 -0.49 -9.41
C ALA A 130 -30.06 -0.85 -9.53
N SER A 131 -30.87 -0.05 -10.24
CA SER A 131 -32.30 -0.38 -10.49
C SER A 131 -32.50 -1.67 -11.29
N LYS A 132 -31.48 -2.17 -11.99
CA LYS A 132 -31.55 -3.47 -12.69
C LYS A 132 -31.56 -4.65 -11.74
N LEU A 133 -31.18 -4.47 -10.48
CA LEU A 133 -31.16 -5.53 -9.46
C LEU A 133 -32.58 -6.01 -9.12
N THR A 134 -33.57 -5.11 -9.20
CA THR A 134 -34.96 -5.39 -8.85
C THR A 134 -35.88 -4.80 -9.91
N PRO A 135 -36.45 -5.62 -10.82
CA PRO A 135 -37.22 -5.12 -11.96
C PRO A 135 -38.45 -4.30 -11.59
N ASP A 136 -39.06 -4.56 -10.42
CA ASP A 136 -40.28 -3.94 -9.93
C ASP A 136 -40.04 -2.81 -8.90
N MET A 137 -38.77 -2.46 -8.63
CA MET A 137 -38.40 -1.36 -7.74
C MET A 137 -37.32 -0.50 -8.40
N GLN A 138 -37.34 0.78 -8.15
CA GLN A 138 -36.31 1.73 -8.59
C GLN A 138 -35.35 2.04 -7.44
N CYS A 139 -34.07 2.04 -7.72
CA CYS A 139 -33.05 2.49 -6.76
C CYS A 139 -33.09 4.02 -6.67
N ILE A 140 -33.49 4.54 -5.54
CA ILE A 140 -33.60 5.99 -5.30
C ILE A 140 -32.35 6.59 -4.65
N SER A 141 -31.56 5.77 -3.98
CA SER A 141 -30.24 6.12 -3.44
C SER A 141 -29.37 4.88 -3.32
N ALA A 142 -28.09 5.04 -3.58
CA ALA A 142 -27.08 4.00 -3.34
C ALA A 142 -25.86 4.61 -2.67
N TRP A 143 -25.14 3.82 -1.86
CA TRP A 143 -23.97 4.26 -1.12
C TRP A 143 -23.00 3.12 -0.85
N LYS A 144 -21.74 3.47 -0.65
CA LYS A 144 -20.75 2.59 0.00
C LYS A 144 -20.83 2.78 1.51
N GLU A 145 -20.60 1.72 2.25
CA GLU A 145 -20.68 1.74 3.70
C GLU A 145 -19.28 1.49 4.28
N ILE A 146 -18.74 2.51 4.96
CA ILE A 146 -17.42 2.47 5.58
C ILE A 146 -17.64 2.22 7.08
N PRO A 147 -17.29 1.03 7.60
CA PRO A 147 -17.42 0.76 9.03
C PRO A 147 -16.58 1.72 9.86
N ILE A 148 -17.11 2.24 10.96
CA ILE A 148 -16.38 3.15 11.84
C ILE A 148 -15.06 2.54 12.34
N GLY A 149 -15.01 1.22 12.55
CA GLY A 149 -13.78 0.50 12.88
C GLY A 149 -12.66 0.61 11.83
N ALA A 150 -13.00 0.96 10.57
CA ALA A 150 -11.98 1.24 9.56
C ALA A 150 -11.33 2.61 9.78
N VAL A 151 -12.10 3.59 10.27
CA VAL A 151 -11.59 4.91 10.66
C VAL A 151 -10.65 4.77 11.86
N VAL A 152 -11.06 3.98 12.87
CA VAL A 152 -10.17 3.67 14.03
C VAL A 152 -8.86 3.04 13.55
N ARG A 153 -8.93 2.02 12.68
CA ARG A 153 -7.73 1.38 12.12
C ARG A 153 -6.84 2.34 11.32
N LEU A 154 -7.44 3.33 10.64
CA LEU A 154 -6.66 4.36 9.96
C LEU A 154 -5.84 5.19 10.97
N MET A 155 -6.46 5.64 12.08
CA MET A 155 -5.75 6.37 13.14
C MET A 155 -4.61 5.55 13.73
N ASP A 156 -4.88 4.29 14.09
CA ASP A 156 -3.88 3.39 14.64
C ASP A 156 -2.74 3.09 13.65
N SER A 157 -3.07 2.94 12.37
CA SER A 157 -2.08 2.73 11.32
C SER A 157 -1.12 3.91 11.20
N VAL A 158 -1.62 5.15 11.24
CA VAL A 158 -0.78 6.35 11.19
C VAL A 158 0.11 6.46 12.43
N LYS A 159 -0.45 6.26 13.64
CA LYS A 159 0.34 6.26 14.89
C LYS A 159 1.45 5.21 14.87
N THR A 160 1.13 3.98 14.45
CA THR A 160 2.08 2.86 14.39
C THR A 160 3.20 3.13 13.39
N ARG A 161 2.89 3.70 12.22
CA ARG A 161 3.89 4.07 11.21
C ARG A 161 4.84 5.13 11.71
N ILE A 162 4.32 6.17 12.37
CA ILE A 162 5.14 7.21 12.98
C ILE A 162 6.04 6.61 14.07
N LEU A 163 5.49 5.78 14.94
CA LEU A 163 6.26 5.15 16.02
C LEU A 163 7.40 4.29 15.47
N GLY A 164 7.13 3.44 14.48
CA GLY A 164 8.15 2.63 13.82
C GLY A 164 9.24 3.51 13.19
N PHE A 165 8.85 4.55 12.46
CA PHE A 165 9.79 5.47 11.83
C PHE A 165 10.73 6.14 12.84
N VAL A 166 10.20 6.67 13.94
CA VAL A 166 11.03 7.37 14.94
C VAL A 166 11.91 6.43 15.77
N ILE A 167 11.49 5.16 15.97
CA ILE A 167 12.31 4.14 16.61
C ILE A 167 13.52 3.81 15.71
N ASP A 168 13.29 3.51 14.44
CA ASP A 168 14.37 3.18 13.53
C ASP A 168 15.30 4.38 13.29
N LEU A 169 14.74 5.59 13.26
CA LEU A 169 15.53 6.81 13.16
C LEU A 169 16.43 7.01 14.38
N GLU A 170 15.91 6.78 15.59
CA GLU A 170 16.68 6.91 16.83
C GLU A 170 17.83 5.90 16.91
N LEU A 171 17.58 4.65 16.49
CA LEU A 171 18.61 3.62 16.45
C LEU A 171 19.81 3.99 15.56
N GLU A 172 19.57 4.66 14.45
CA GLU A 172 20.60 5.05 13.49
C GLU A 172 21.18 6.45 13.75
N ALA A 173 20.39 7.36 14.30
CA ALA A 173 20.77 8.74 14.59
C ALA A 173 20.09 9.27 15.87
N PRO A 174 20.60 8.92 17.06
CA PRO A 174 19.97 9.25 18.34
C PRO A 174 19.71 10.76 18.55
N ASN A 175 20.52 11.63 17.95
CA ASN A 175 20.42 13.08 18.08
C ASN A 175 19.64 13.75 16.93
N ALA A 176 19.02 12.99 16.04
CA ALA A 176 18.31 13.55 14.88
C ALA A 176 17.18 14.52 15.27
N GLY A 177 16.52 14.26 16.41
CA GLY A 177 15.47 15.12 16.95
C GLY A 177 15.94 16.47 17.48
N ASP A 178 17.24 16.65 17.75
CA ASP A 178 17.82 17.87 18.31
C ASP A 178 18.60 18.69 17.25
N THR A 179 18.70 18.20 16.03
CA THR A 179 19.38 18.87 14.93
C THR A 179 18.69 20.20 14.59
N PRO A 180 19.41 21.32 14.48
CA PRO A 180 18.82 22.60 14.09
C PRO A 180 18.25 22.52 12.67
N ILE A 181 17.12 23.21 12.44
CA ILE A 181 16.50 23.27 11.10
C ILE A 181 17.49 23.90 10.10
N GLY A 182 17.63 23.26 8.93
CA GLY A 182 18.56 23.72 7.88
C GLY A 182 19.97 23.17 8.02
N SER A 183 20.24 22.35 9.03
CA SER A 183 21.50 21.60 9.13
C SER A 183 21.55 20.45 8.12
N GLN A 184 22.76 19.91 7.91
CA GLN A 184 22.93 18.70 7.11
C GLN A 184 22.17 17.52 7.77
N SER A 185 21.56 16.67 6.94
CA SER A 185 20.87 15.46 7.42
C SER A 185 21.82 14.60 8.27
N PRO A 186 21.36 14.06 9.41
CA PRO A 186 22.18 13.21 10.26
C PRO A 186 22.47 11.83 9.65
N LEU A 187 21.74 11.44 8.60
CA LEU A 187 21.89 10.19 7.88
C LEU A 187 22.02 10.45 6.37
N SER A 188 22.57 9.47 5.65
CA SER A 188 22.57 9.51 4.18
C SER A 188 21.13 9.46 3.63
N THR A 189 20.93 10.02 2.43
CA THR A 189 19.63 10.04 1.77
C THR A 189 19.08 8.62 1.56
N GLU A 190 19.94 7.68 1.20
CA GLU A 190 19.58 6.28 0.97
C GLU A 190 19.06 5.62 2.25
N LYS A 191 19.76 5.79 3.36
CA LYS A 191 19.37 5.22 4.65
C LYS A 191 18.06 5.82 5.15
N MET A 192 17.92 7.13 5.04
CA MET A 192 16.71 7.84 5.41
C MET A 192 15.50 7.37 4.56
N THR A 193 15.70 7.23 3.24
CA THR A 193 14.66 6.70 2.34
C THR A 193 14.30 5.26 2.69
N GLN A 194 15.26 4.43 3.10
CA GLN A 194 15.01 3.07 3.55
C GLN A 194 14.11 3.04 4.79
N ILE A 195 14.45 3.82 5.84
CA ILE A 195 13.65 3.91 7.07
C ILE A 195 12.24 4.40 6.75
N PHE A 196 12.11 5.43 5.89
CA PHE A 196 10.83 5.97 5.46
C PHE A 196 9.99 4.92 4.73
N ASN A 197 10.55 4.26 3.73
CA ASN A 197 9.82 3.25 2.95
C ASN A 197 9.38 2.08 3.81
N THR A 198 10.22 1.62 4.73
CA THR A 198 9.90 0.52 5.64
C THR A 198 8.70 0.84 6.51
N ASN A 199 8.70 1.99 7.15
CA ASN A 199 7.74 2.31 8.20
C ASN A 199 6.51 3.06 7.68
N ILE A 200 6.70 4.00 6.75
CA ILE A 200 5.64 4.90 6.31
C ILE A 200 4.88 4.34 5.12
N THR A 201 5.56 3.95 4.04
CA THR A 201 4.85 3.42 2.87
C THR A 201 4.38 1.98 3.06
N GLY A 202 4.98 1.26 4.02
CA GLY A 202 4.66 -0.15 4.27
C GLY A 202 5.20 -1.07 3.18
N ASN A 203 6.05 -0.56 2.30
CA ASN A 203 6.86 -1.38 1.40
C ASN A 203 7.95 -2.07 2.21
N VAL A 204 7.54 -3.04 3.01
CA VAL A 204 8.45 -4.01 3.61
C VAL A 204 8.85 -4.99 2.48
N GLY A 205 9.67 -4.52 1.59
CA GLY A 205 10.55 -5.43 0.88
C GLY A 205 11.41 -6.09 1.95
N ASN A 206 11.20 -7.37 2.19
CA ASN A 206 11.87 -8.22 3.15
C ASN A 206 13.16 -7.60 3.74
N ILE A 207 13.07 -7.05 4.95
CA ILE A 207 14.26 -6.74 5.74
C ILE A 207 14.72 -8.08 6.35
N SER A 208 15.52 -8.82 5.62
CA SER A 208 16.42 -9.78 6.24
C SER A 208 17.62 -8.98 6.74
N ASN A 209 17.73 -8.96 8.06
CA ASN A 209 18.82 -8.38 8.83
C ASN A 209 20.17 -9.02 8.43
N SER A 210 20.86 -8.44 7.47
CA SER A 210 22.28 -8.60 7.23
C SER A 210 22.72 -7.56 6.18
N GLY A 211 23.69 -6.74 6.55
CA GLY A 211 24.18 -5.61 5.77
C GLY A 211 24.53 -5.98 4.32
N GLU A 212 24.44 -4.94 3.51
CA GLU A 212 24.76 -4.81 2.10
C GLU A 212 23.61 -5.02 1.11
N ASN A 213 23.18 -3.89 0.55
CA ASN A 213 22.51 -3.69 -0.74
C ASN A 213 21.17 -4.41 -0.99
N PHE A 214 20.08 -3.74 -0.62
CA PHE A 214 18.78 -4.03 -1.21
C PHE A 214 18.25 -2.85 -2.03
N THR A 215 18.35 -2.96 -3.33
CA THR A 215 17.79 -2.03 -4.32
C THR A 215 16.39 -2.52 -4.75
N GLN A 216 15.45 -1.59 -4.82
CA GLN A 216 14.06 -1.77 -5.27
C GLN A 216 13.93 -2.47 -6.64
N ASN A 217 12.73 -2.90 -7.02
CA ASN A 217 12.37 -3.52 -8.30
C ASN A 217 12.94 -2.85 -9.56
N SER A 218 13.28 -1.57 -9.51
CA SER A 218 14.00 -0.86 -10.58
C SER A 218 15.45 -1.31 -10.77
N SER A 219 16.05 -2.05 -9.84
CA SER A 219 17.42 -2.53 -9.93
C SER A 219 17.54 -3.96 -10.45
N ILE A 220 16.43 -4.65 -10.68
CA ILE A 220 16.43 -6.00 -11.26
C ILE A 220 16.40 -5.95 -12.78
N LEU A 221 15.88 -4.88 -13.37
CA LEU A 221 15.82 -4.73 -14.82
C LEU A 221 17.23 -4.89 -15.45
N GLY A 222 17.43 -5.99 -16.17
CA GLY A 222 18.71 -6.32 -16.78
C GLY A 222 19.86 -6.61 -15.81
N ASN A 223 19.62 -6.68 -14.50
CA ASN A 223 20.63 -6.93 -13.48
C ASN A 223 20.61 -8.40 -13.02
N TRP A 224 21.51 -9.20 -13.60
CA TRP A 224 21.60 -10.63 -13.33
C TRP A 224 21.91 -10.95 -11.86
N ASP A 225 22.83 -10.24 -11.23
CA ASP A 225 23.25 -10.53 -9.85
C ASP A 225 22.09 -10.31 -8.86
N SER A 226 21.23 -9.35 -9.15
CA SER A 226 20.02 -9.09 -8.35
C SER A 226 18.99 -10.19 -8.55
N LEU A 227 18.80 -10.67 -9.77
CA LEU A 227 17.90 -11.78 -10.10
C LEU A 227 18.38 -13.08 -9.43
N GLU A 228 19.67 -13.44 -9.58
CA GLU A 228 20.29 -14.62 -8.98
C GLU A 228 20.12 -14.65 -7.46
N LYS A 229 20.38 -13.52 -6.79
CA LYS A 229 20.17 -13.39 -5.33
C LYS A 229 18.71 -13.64 -4.93
N GLN A 230 17.75 -13.15 -5.72
CA GLN A 230 16.33 -13.37 -5.42
C GLN A 230 15.91 -14.83 -5.63
N LEU A 231 16.33 -15.45 -6.73
CA LEU A 231 16.01 -16.85 -7.01
C LEU A 231 16.62 -17.79 -5.95
N THR A 232 17.84 -17.50 -5.51
CA THR A 232 18.50 -18.28 -4.43
C THR A 232 17.74 -18.15 -3.10
N ARG A 233 17.20 -16.98 -2.78
CA ARG A 233 16.36 -16.78 -1.59
C ARG A 233 15.03 -17.53 -1.63
N LEU A 234 14.52 -17.79 -2.84
CA LEU A 234 13.31 -18.58 -3.05
C LEU A 234 13.55 -20.09 -3.04
N GLY A 235 14.77 -20.53 -2.64
CA GLY A 235 15.11 -21.96 -2.49
C GLY A 235 15.75 -22.58 -3.74
N LEU A 236 16.06 -21.80 -4.76
CA LEU A 236 16.73 -22.28 -5.97
C LEU A 236 18.25 -22.25 -5.81
N VAL A 237 18.94 -23.25 -6.38
CA VAL A 237 20.40 -23.26 -6.43
C VAL A 237 20.91 -22.74 -7.79
N PRO A 238 22.12 -22.15 -7.87
CA PRO A 238 22.64 -21.59 -9.13
C PRO A 238 22.63 -22.56 -10.32
N ALA A 239 22.71 -23.85 -10.07
CA ALA A 239 22.60 -24.89 -11.11
C ALA A 239 21.23 -24.94 -11.79
N ASP A 240 20.15 -24.50 -11.11
CA ASP A 240 18.79 -24.55 -11.65
C ASP A 240 18.51 -23.50 -12.70
N PHE A 241 19.23 -22.37 -12.66
CA PHE A 241 19.01 -21.21 -13.53
C PHE A 241 20.26 -20.74 -14.29
N LYS A 242 21.32 -21.57 -14.32
CA LYS A 242 22.57 -21.22 -15.01
C LYS A 242 22.39 -20.89 -16.49
N GLU A 243 21.52 -21.64 -17.18
CA GLU A 243 21.26 -21.45 -18.62
C GLU A 243 20.28 -20.31 -18.90
N MET A 244 19.53 -19.88 -17.89
CA MET A 244 18.48 -18.87 -18.00
C MET A 244 19.04 -17.49 -18.43
N ARG A 245 20.24 -17.13 -17.96
CA ARG A 245 20.84 -15.82 -18.24
C ARG A 245 20.89 -15.48 -19.70
N ALA A 246 21.46 -16.40 -20.51
CA ALA A 246 21.62 -16.15 -21.94
C ALA A 246 20.27 -16.01 -22.67
N GLU A 247 19.27 -16.80 -22.30
CA GLU A 247 17.93 -16.74 -22.88
C GLU A 247 17.18 -15.45 -22.46
N LEU A 248 17.30 -15.03 -21.20
CA LEU A 248 16.70 -13.78 -20.73
C LEU A 248 17.36 -12.53 -21.33
N ASP A 249 18.70 -12.52 -21.43
CA ASP A 249 19.43 -11.41 -22.04
C ASP A 249 19.08 -11.28 -23.54
N GLN A 250 18.94 -12.41 -24.24
CA GLN A 250 18.49 -12.43 -25.62
C GLN A 250 17.03 -11.93 -25.75
N ALA A 251 16.14 -12.37 -24.87
CA ALA A 251 14.75 -11.93 -24.86
C ALA A 251 14.61 -10.46 -24.49
N ALA A 252 15.45 -9.94 -23.60
CA ALA A 252 15.44 -8.54 -23.19
C ALA A 252 15.68 -7.57 -24.38
N ALA A 253 16.41 -8.00 -25.39
CA ALA A 253 16.65 -7.24 -26.63
C ALA A 253 15.51 -7.34 -27.67
N GLN A 254 14.46 -8.13 -27.40
CA GLN A 254 13.34 -8.40 -28.32
C GLN A 254 12.03 -7.74 -27.83
N GLY A 255 10.93 -7.96 -28.54
CA GLY A 255 9.62 -7.39 -28.21
C GLY A 255 8.95 -8.05 -26.99
N GLU A 256 7.90 -7.42 -26.46
CA GLU A 256 7.17 -7.89 -25.25
C GLU A 256 6.65 -9.33 -25.37
N LYS A 257 6.28 -9.76 -26.59
CA LYS A 257 5.75 -11.09 -26.83
C LYS A 257 6.80 -12.18 -26.61
N GLU A 258 8.02 -11.95 -27.07
CA GLU A 258 9.17 -12.84 -26.89
C GLU A 258 9.62 -12.86 -25.43
N LYS A 259 9.67 -11.70 -24.76
CA LYS A 259 9.96 -11.59 -23.33
C LYS A 259 8.97 -12.40 -22.49
N SER A 260 7.67 -12.27 -22.78
CA SER A 260 6.61 -12.99 -22.07
C SER A 260 6.69 -14.51 -22.30
N ALA A 261 7.01 -14.97 -23.51
CA ALA A 261 7.16 -16.39 -23.83
C ALA A 261 8.34 -17.03 -23.08
N VAL A 262 9.51 -16.37 -23.08
CA VAL A 262 10.70 -16.85 -22.35
C VAL A 262 10.46 -16.82 -20.84
N ALA A 263 9.86 -15.74 -20.32
CA ALA A 263 9.49 -15.64 -18.91
C ALA A 263 8.59 -16.82 -18.47
N SER A 264 7.51 -17.07 -19.20
CA SER A 264 6.56 -18.15 -18.89
C SER A 264 7.24 -19.53 -18.92
N THR A 265 8.16 -19.77 -19.82
CA THR A 265 8.92 -21.02 -19.91
C THR A 265 9.78 -21.23 -18.66
N TRP A 266 10.54 -20.21 -18.25
CA TRP A 266 11.41 -20.32 -17.08
C TRP A 266 10.63 -20.33 -15.77
N ILE A 267 9.54 -19.58 -15.65
CA ILE A 267 8.62 -19.64 -14.51
C ILE A 267 8.11 -21.08 -14.32
N GLY A 268 7.64 -21.71 -15.42
CA GLY A 268 7.17 -23.09 -15.37
C GLY A 268 8.24 -24.11 -14.96
N ARG A 269 9.51 -23.90 -15.31
CA ARG A 269 10.63 -24.77 -14.95
C ARG A 269 11.10 -24.58 -13.51
N LEU A 270 11.10 -23.33 -13.00
CA LEU A 270 11.70 -22.98 -11.71
C LEU A 270 10.73 -23.13 -10.54
N ILE A 271 9.42 -22.93 -10.74
CA ILE A 271 8.43 -23.06 -9.64
C ILE A 271 8.51 -24.44 -8.95
N PRO A 272 8.48 -25.58 -9.65
CA PRO A 272 8.57 -26.89 -8.97
C PRO A 272 9.84 -27.05 -8.15
N LYS A 273 10.99 -26.64 -8.68
CA LYS A 273 12.28 -26.70 -7.98
C LYS A 273 12.36 -25.78 -6.78
N ALA A 274 11.79 -24.56 -6.91
CA ALA A 274 11.74 -23.60 -5.81
C ALA A 274 10.86 -24.13 -4.66
N ILE A 275 9.75 -24.82 -4.96
CA ILE A 275 8.90 -25.46 -3.96
C ILE A 275 9.64 -26.58 -3.23
N GLU A 276 10.44 -27.39 -3.95
CA GLU A 276 11.25 -28.46 -3.34
C GLU A 276 12.36 -27.90 -2.44
N GLY A 277 12.96 -26.77 -2.80
CA GLY A 277 14.04 -26.12 -2.04
C GLY A 277 13.56 -25.23 -0.86
N ALA A 278 12.32 -24.79 -0.87
CA ALA A 278 11.77 -23.86 0.13
C ALA A 278 11.18 -24.61 1.33
N SER A 279 11.93 -24.74 2.41
CA SER A 279 11.42 -25.30 3.67
C SER A 279 10.60 -24.24 4.43
N GLY A 280 9.27 -24.46 4.59
CA GLY A 280 8.42 -23.66 5.48
C GLY A 280 7.78 -22.43 4.86
N VAL A 281 7.87 -22.21 3.55
CA VAL A 281 7.20 -21.11 2.81
C VAL A 281 6.02 -21.67 2.03
N GLY A 282 4.88 -20.94 2.02
CA GLY A 282 3.70 -21.37 1.27
C GLY A 282 3.96 -21.44 -0.25
N ILE A 283 3.46 -22.49 -0.89
CA ILE A 283 3.65 -22.76 -2.34
C ILE A 283 3.28 -21.54 -3.21
N GLU A 284 2.19 -20.88 -2.88
CA GLU A 284 1.71 -19.70 -3.61
C GLU A 284 2.67 -18.50 -3.51
N THR A 285 3.29 -18.32 -2.34
CA THR A 285 4.27 -17.25 -2.11
C THR A 285 5.54 -17.47 -2.92
N VAL A 286 6.03 -18.71 -2.98
CA VAL A 286 7.22 -19.07 -3.77
C VAL A 286 6.97 -18.91 -5.27
N ALA A 287 5.84 -19.42 -5.76
CA ALA A 287 5.47 -19.32 -7.17
C ALA A 287 5.35 -17.86 -7.63
N THR A 288 4.65 -17.04 -6.83
CA THR A 288 4.51 -15.59 -7.09
C THR A 288 5.87 -14.88 -7.05
N GLY A 289 6.74 -15.23 -6.10
CA GLY A 289 8.08 -14.67 -5.98
C GLY A 289 8.97 -14.92 -7.19
N VAL A 290 9.00 -16.17 -7.71
CA VAL A 290 9.74 -16.54 -8.93
C VAL A 290 9.22 -15.79 -10.15
N ALA A 291 7.88 -15.73 -10.32
CA ALA A 291 7.26 -15.03 -11.44
C ALA A 291 7.60 -13.54 -11.44
N LYS A 292 7.47 -12.88 -10.28
CA LYS A 292 7.81 -11.46 -10.12
C LYS A 292 9.29 -11.15 -10.38
N ALA A 293 10.21 -12.00 -9.91
CA ALA A 293 11.63 -11.79 -10.12
C ALA A 293 12.01 -11.82 -11.61
N ILE A 294 11.51 -12.80 -12.35
CA ILE A 294 11.78 -12.95 -13.80
C ILE A 294 11.13 -11.81 -14.59
N ALA A 295 9.88 -11.46 -14.29
CA ALA A 295 9.19 -10.38 -14.96
C ALA A 295 9.86 -9.03 -14.73
N ALA A 296 10.31 -8.74 -13.50
CA ALA A 296 11.06 -7.54 -13.18
C ALA A 296 12.39 -7.43 -13.92
N TYR A 297 13.10 -8.56 -14.11
CA TYR A 297 14.33 -8.61 -14.91
C TYR A 297 14.10 -8.22 -16.37
N LEU A 298 13.00 -8.69 -16.97
CA LEU A 298 12.63 -8.43 -18.36
C LEU A 298 11.88 -7.10 -18.56
N GLY A 299 11.48 -6.42 -17.48
CA GLY A 299 10.68 -5.19 -17.53
C GLY A 299 9.26 -5.42 -18.03
N LEU A 300 8.66 -6.57 -17.70
CA LEU A 300 7.28 -6.88 -18.07
C LEU A 300 6.31 -6.26 -17.04
N PRO A 301 5.19 -5.64 -17.49
CA PRO A 301 4.18 -5.08 -16.59
C PRO A 301 3.40 -6.19 -15.88
N GLY A 302 3.16 -6.04 -14.59
CA GLY A 302 2.09 -6.77 -13.88
C GLY A 302 2.37 -8.22 -13.47
N ALA A 303 3.62 -8.55 -13.12
CA ALA A 303 3.89 -9.82 -12.43
C ALA A 303 3.80 -9.68 -10.90
#